data_d93699e2a15cbc39e72e1dedbaa5bf65
#
_entry.id   d93699e2a15cbc39e72e1dedbaa5bf65
#
_cell.length_a   1.000
_cell.length_b   1.000
_cell.length_c   1.000
_cell.angle_alpha   90.00
_cell.angle_beta   90.00
_cell.angle_gamma   90.00
#
_symmetry.space_group_name_H-M   'P 1'
#
loop_
_entity.id
_entity.type
_entity.pdbx_description
1 polymer ?
#
loop_
_entity_poly.entity_id
_entity_poly.type
_entity_poly.pdbx_seq_one_letter_code
_entity_poly.pdbx_strand_id
1 'polypeptide(L)'
;MTLKKNGRLCFVTCVLWLTLLACASAPPQRDVPPGSPASVKEVGPSPQVRAMNEKLMMSVLSAKRTSFKDYRIGPDDLIEVTVFEDEKLNKTVRVSSQGNVNLPLIGVLRVKGLTGSEMEKEIRDLLAEKYLQDPHVSVFIKEYHNQRISMLGAVTKPGVYDVTGEKTVLDLLSLAGGIRDDAGKMLFLIRPPKTDEDAAKKGKEPEAETAKTFTAELEELLIKGNLSLNFTLEHGDVINIPPAGKVFVGGLVQNPGGFTINKTMTLTQAIAVAGGLSVKADGSETRIFRYSGRGDQKEVLTFNAYAIEKGQTGDPYLQENDVIFVPRSGTKTVLLEMWDFFKGPLSAFSVW
;
A
#
# COMPACT_ATOMS: atom_id res chain seq x y z
N MET A 1 -28.08 -5.65 -69.20
CA MET A 1 -27.45 -5.65 -70.55
C MET A 1 -26.00 -6.03 -70.35
N THR A 2 -25.76 -7.24 -70.66
CA THR A 2 -24.70 -7.90 -71.39
C THR A 2 -23.30 -7.80 -70.83
N LEU A 3 -22.81 -8.90 -70.31
CA LEU A 3 -22.03 -10.00 -70.99
C LEU A 3 -20.56 -9.59 -71.16
N LYS A 4 -19.58 -10.30 -70.87
CA LYS A 4 -19.15 -11.70 -71.01
C LYS A 4 -17.66 -11.68 -70.61
N LYS A 5 -17.10 -12.56 -69.88
CA LYS A 5 -16.72 -13.96 -70.15
C LYS A 5 -15.26 -14.13 -70.61
N ASN A 6 -14.64 -15.09 -69.92
CA ASN A 6 -13.58 -15.99 -70.37
C ASN A 6 -12.13 -15.47 -70.31
N GLY A 7 -11.21 -16.24 -69.89
CA GLY A 7 -11.10 -17.69 -69.72
C GLY A 7 -9.65 -18.11 -69.70
N ARG A 8 -9.38 -19.11 -68.96
CA ARG A 8 -8.55 -20.27 -69.24
C ARG A 8 -7.18 -19.99 -69.91
N LEU A 9 -6.13 -20.59 -69.63
CA LEU A 9 -5.80 -21.95 -69.22
C LEU A 9 -4.32 -22.17 -69.61
N CYS A 10 -3.62 -22.97 -68.81
CA CYS A 10 -2.60 -23.94 -69.25
C CYS A 10 -1.22 -23.45 -69.63
N PHE A 11 -0.24 -24.03 -69.23
CA PHE A 11 0.49 -25.26 -69.25
C PHE A 11 1.97 -24.94 -69.03
N VAL A 12 2.58 -25.50 -67.97
CA VAL A 12 3.46 -26.69 -68.05
C VAL A 12 4.55 -26.61 -69.08
N THR A 13 5.77 -26.63 -68.64
CA THR A 13 6.90 -27.47 -68.96
C THR A 13 8.16 -26.74 -68.50
N CYS A 14 8.88 -27.26 -67.62
CA CYS A 14 9.78 -28.39 -67.65
C CYS A 14 11.17 -28.00 -68.14
N VAL A 15 12.13 -28.30 -67.34
CA VAL A 15 13.43 -28.89 -67.63
C VAL A 15 14.65 -27.96 -67.71
N LEU A 16 15.43 -28.02 -66.71
CA LEU A 16 16.80 -28.59 -66.61
C LEU A 16 17.98 -27.76 -67.12
N TRP A 17 18.98 -27.81 -66.30
CA TRP A 17 20.44 -27.61 -66.57
C TRP A 17 20.92 -26.17 -66.51
N LEU A 18 21.97 -25.78 -65.82
CA LEU A 18 23.28 -26.38 -65.53
C LEU A 18 23.99 -25.54 -64.42
N THR A 19 24.60 -26.21 -63.52
CA THR A 19 25.75 -25.88 -62.69
C THR A 19 26.59 -24.69 -63.09
N LEU A 20 26.85 -23.79 -62.14
CA LEU A 20 28.14 -23.09 -62.05
C LEU A 20 28.50 -22.90 -60.61
N LEU A 21 29.58 -23.55 -60.19
CA LEU A 21 30.30 -23.35 -58.96
C LEU A 21 30.72 -21.89 -58.81
N ALA A 22 30.32 -21.24 -57.73
CA ALA A 22 31.00 -20.07 -57.24
C ALA A 22 31.37 -20.35 -55.79
N CYS A 23 32.61 -20.64 -55.52
CA CYS A 23 33.24 -20.64 -54.22
C CYS A 23 33.11 -19.24 -53.62
N ALA A 24 32.22 -19.06 -52.64
CA ALA A 24 32.26 -17.94 -51.74
C ALA A 24 32.86 -18.46 -50.43
N SER A 25 34.09 -18.05 -50.14
CA SER A 25 34.79 -18.29 -48.89
C SER A 25 34.02 -17.66 -47.74
N ALA A 26 33.45 -18.49 -46.88
CA ALA A 26 32.90 -18.08 -45.60
C ALA A 26 34.03 -17.58 -44.67
N PRO A 27 33.79 -16.52 -43.87
CA PRO A 27 34.78 -16.11 -42.87
C PRO A 27 34.89 -17.18 -41.78
N PRO A 28 36.05 -17.33 -41.12
CA PRO A 28 36.23 -18.37 -40.13
C PRO A 28 35.29 -18.17 -38.94
N GLN A 29 34.46 -19.16 -38.70
CA GLN A 29 33.71 -19.29 -37.46
C GLN A 29 34.72 -19.47 -36.33
N ARG A 30 34.73 -18.55 -35.36
CA ARG A 30 35.40 -18.79 -34.09
C ARG A 30 34.58 -19.85 -33.36
N ASP A 31 35.19 -20.99 -33.12
CA ASP A 31 34.68 -22.01 -32.23
C ASP A 31 34.57 -21.40 -30.84
N VAL A 32 33.32 -21.07 -30.45
CA VAL A 32 32.96 -20.79 -29.10
C VAL A 32 32.72 -22.16 -28.48
N PRO A 33 33.48 -22.58 -27.46
CA PRO A 33 33.22 -23.83 -26.77
C PRO A 33 31.79 -23.80 -26.21
N PRO A 34 31.03 -24.91 -26.25
CA PRO A 34 29.69 -24.96 -25.70
C PRO A 34 29.80 -24.69 -24.21
N GLY A 35 29.45 -23.44 -23.84
CA GLY A 35 29.28 -23.06 -22.44
C GLY A 35 28.18 -23.95 -21.87
N SER A 36 28.53 -24.79 -20.91
CA SER A 36 27.58 -25.47 -20.07
C SER A 36 26.49 -24.50 -19.63
N PRO A 37 25.21 -24.87 -19.68
CA PRO A 37 24.18 -24.01 -19.15
C PRO A 37 24.54 -23.75 -17.68
N ALA A 38 24.84 -22.49 -17.38
CA ALA A 38 25.02 -22.04 -16.01
C ALA A 38 23.73 -22.42 -15.29
N SER A 39 23.80 -23.42 -14.44
CA SER A 39 22.72 -23.75 -13.55
C SER A 39 22.46 -22.50 -12.74
N VAL A 40 21.35 -21.82 -13.03
CA VAL A 40 20.80 -20.79 -12.16
C VAL A 40 20.49 -21.54 -10.88
N LYS A 41 21.42 -21.51 -9.92
CA LYS A 41 21.13 -21.91 -8.56
C LYS A 41 20.01 -20.96 -8.14
N GLU A 42 18.81 -21.49 -7.98
CA GLU A 42 17.75 -20.82 -7.22
C GLU A 42 18.40 -20.40 -5.90
N VAL A 43 18.66 -19.11 -5.78
CA VAL A 43 19.09 -18.52 -4.52
C VAL A 43 17.85 -18.55 -3.64
N GLY A 44 17.69 -19.65 -2.91
CA GLY A 44 16.65 -19.75 -1.90
C GLY A 44 16.80 -18.58 -0.91
N PRO A 45 15.73 -18.18 -0.23
CA PRO A 45 15.74 -17.04 0.68
C PRO A 45 16.90 -17.17 1.66
N SER A 46 17.61 -16.05 1.87
CA SER A 46 18.78 -16.01 2.75
C SER A 46 18.43 -16.57 4.15
N PRO A 47 19.40 -17.11 4.89
CA PRO A 47 19.16 -17.62 6.25
C PRO A 47 18.46 -16.61 7.16
N GLN A 48 18.72 -15.32 6.95
CA GLN A 48 18.06 -14.23 7.68
C GLN A 48 16.58 -14.11 7.34
N VAL A 49 16.22 -14.25 6.05
CA VAL A 49 14.82 -14.22 5.61
C VAL A 49 14.06 -15.46 6.10
N ARG A 50 14.72 -16.63 6.15
CA ARG A 50 14.12 -17.84 6.73
C ARG A 50 13.84 -17.69 8.23
N ALA A 51 14.83 -17.19 8.99
CA ALA A 51 14.68 -16.94 10.42
C ALA A 51 13.60 -15.88 10.72
N MET A 52 13.45 -14.89 9.85
CA MET A 52 12.42 -13.86 9.96
C MET A 52 11.03 -14.43 9.67
N ASN A 53 10.88 -15.23 8.62
CA ASN A 53 9.62 -15.89 8.30
C ASN A 53 9.22 -16.90 9.38
N GLU A 54 10.17 -17.61 9.98
CA GLU A 54 9.94 -18.51 11.10
C GLU A 54 9.46 -17.75 12.34
N LYS A 55 10.10 -16.62 12.68
CA LYS A 55 9.62 -15.74 13.76
C LYS A 55 8.24 -15.16 13.49
N LEU A 56 7.95 -14.75 12.25
CA LEU A 56 6.61 -14.30 11.85
C LEU A 56 5.58 -15.41 11.97
N MET A 57 5.89 -16.63 11.51
CA MET A 57 5.01 -17.77 11.69
C MET A 57 4.76 -18.11 13.17
N MET A 58 5.82 -18.09 13.99
CA MET A 58 5.69 -18.32 15.42
C MET A 58 4.89 -17.23 16.12
N SER A 59 5.03 -15.98 15.70
CA SER A 59 4.25 -14.87 16.27
C SER A 59 2.77 -14.96 15.87
N VAL A 60 2.46 -15.32 14.62
CA VAL A 60 1.08 -15.57 14.15
C VAL A 60 0.45 -16.76 14.86
N LEU A 61 1.22 -17.85 15.08
CA LEU A 61 0.74 -19.02 15.82
C LEU A 61 0.56 -18.74 17.31
N SER A 62 1.39 -17.88 17.91
CA SER A 62 1.22 -17.46 19.32
C SER A 62 0.10 -16.44 19.48
N ALA A 63 -0.10 -15.53 18.53
CA ALA A 63 -1.24 -14.61 18.51
C ALA A 63 -2.58 -15.35 18.43
N LYS A 64 -2.62 -16.53 17.80
CA LYS A 64 -3.84 -17.37 17.73
C LYS A 64 -4.27 -17.96 19.09
N ARG A 65 -3.45 -17.82 20.12
CA ARG A 65 -3.78 -18.20 21.51
C ARG A 65 -4.30 -17.07 22.38
N THR A 66 -4.30 -15.81 21.89
CA THR A 66 -4.96 -14.74 22.59
C THR A 66 -6.46 -14.93 22.51
N SER A 67 -7.10 -15.01 23.66
CA SER A 67 -8.53 -15.07 23.87
C SER A 67 -9.27 -14.22 22.84
N PHE A 68 -10.04 -14.89 21.98
CA PHE A 68 -11.00 -14.17 21.14
C PHE A 68 -11.96 -13.46 22.08
N LYS A 69 -11.84 -12.13 22.20
CA LYS A 69 -12.91 -11.35 22.80
C LYS A 69 -14.13 -11.52 21.91
N ASP A 70 -15.22 -11.98 22.50
CA ASP A 70 -16.47 -12.14 21.78
C ASP A 70 -16.88 -10.82 21.15
N TYR A 71 -17.32 -10.90 19.88
CA TYR A 71 -17.82 -9.75 19.16
C TYR A 71 -18.97 -9.09 19.93
N ARG A 72 -18.93 -7.76 20.02
CA ARG A 72 -20.00 -6.97 20.64
C ARG A 72 -20.84 -6.33 19.55
N ILE A 73 -22.13 -6.63 19.61
CA ILE A 73 -23.15 -6.13 18.69
C ILE A 73 -23.16 -4.59 18.69
N GLY A 74 -23.23 -4.03 17.49
CA GLY A 74 -23.29 -2.60 17.29
C GLY A 74 -24.31 -2.16 16.26
N PRO A 75 -24.42 -0.84 16.03
CA PRO A 75 -25.29 -0.30 14.98
C PRO A 75 -25.01 -0.91 13.61
N ASP A 76 -26.06 -1.01 12.80
CA ASP A 76 -26.04 -1.56 11.44
C ASP A 76 -25.79 -3.07 11.31
N ASP A 77 -25.41 -3.79 12.37
CA ASP A 77 -25.31 -5.25 12.34
C ASP A 77 -26.62 -5.92 11.95
N LEU A 78 -26.55 -6.97 11.15
CA LEU A 78 -27.69 -7.78 10.77
C LEU A 78 -27.71 -9.07 11.61
N ILE A 79 -28.74 -9.22 12.42
CA ILE A 79 -28.86 -10.30 13.37
C ILE A 79 -30.06 -11.19 13.01
N GLU A 80 -29.85 -12.50 13.03
CA GLU A 80 -30.90 -13.50 12.94
C GLU A 80 -31.15 -14.08 14.33
N VAL A 81 -32.38 -13.97 14.77
CA VAL A 81 -32.88 -14.54 16.03
C VAL A 81 -33.80 -15.71 15.68
N THR A 82 -33.50 -16.86 16.24
CA THR A 82 -34.29 -18.09 16.07
C THR A 82 -34.77 -18.56 17.43
N VAL A 83 -36.06 -18.82 17.54
CA VAL A 83 -36.71 -19.38 18.74
C VAL A 83 -37.24 -20.75 18.33
N PHE A 84 -36.72 -21.80 18.98
CA PHE A 84 -36.99 -23.17 18.56
C PHE A 84 -38.48 -23.57 18.74
N GLU A 85 -39.12 -23.06 19.77
CA GLU A 85 -40.51 -23.41 20.15
C GLU A 85 -41.57 -22.77 19.24
N ASP A 86 -41.26 -21.63 18.59
CA ASP A 86 -42.19 -20.96 17.70
C ASP A 86 -41.48 -20.25 16.53
N GLU A 87 -41.61 -20.83 15.33
CA GLU A 87 -41.02 -20.27 14.11
C GLU A 87 -41.52 -18.86 13.77
N LYS A 88 -42.70 -18.45 14.26
CA LYS A 88 -43.25 -17.11 14.03
C LYS A 88 -42.44 -16.01 14.74
N LEU A 89 -41.67 -16.37 15.73
CA LEU A 89 -40.76 -15.48 16.46
C LEU A 89 -39.40 -15.32 15.77
N ASN A 90 -39.10 -16.20 14.80
CA ASN A 90 -37.86 -16.11 14.04
C ASN A 90 -37.84 -14.84 13.22
N LYS A 91 -36.77 -14.06 13.37
CA LYS A 91 -36.66 -12.78 12.68
C LYS A 91 -35.21 -12.41 12.38
N THR A 92 -35.00 -11.93 11.16
CA THR A 92 -33.75 -11.23 10.82
C THR A 92 -34.00 -9.73 10.98
N VAL A 93 -33.20 -9.07 11.83
CA VAL A 93 -33.35 -7.66 12.16
C VAL A 93 -32.03 -6.94 12.06
N ARG A 94 -32.04 -5.70 11.60
CA ARG A 94 -30.90 -4.81 11.61
C ARG A 94 -30.91 -3.97 12.88
N VAL A 95 -29.76 -3.85 13.52
CA VAL A 95 -29.61 -3.00 14.70
C VAL A 95 -29.71 -1.54 14.28
N SER A 96 -30.56 -0.79 14.95
CA SER A 96 -30.74 0.63 14.68
C SER A 96 -29.49 1.44 15.07
N SER A 97 -29.39 2.69 14.59
CA SER A 97 -28.31 3.62 14.96
C SER A 97 -28.23 3.85 16.49
N GLN A 98 -29.35 3.69 17.22
CA GLN A 98 -29.38 3.78 18.67
C GLN A 98 -28.96 2.47 19.37
N GLY A 99 -28.71 1.40 18.62
CA GLY A 99 -28.32 0.10 19.17
C GLY A 99 -29.48 -0.76 19.64
N ASN A 100 -30.68 -0.55 19.08
CA ASN A 100 -31.88 -1.28 19.44
C ASN A 100 -32.32 -2.20 18.29
N VAL A 101 -32.97 -3.30 18.62
CA VAL A 101 -33.70 -4.18 17.71
C VAL A 101 -35.17 -4.26 18.11
N ASN A 102 -36.06 -4.55 17.16
CA ASN A 102 -37.48 -4.75 17.45
C ASN A 102 -37.86 -6.21 17.16
N LEU A 103 -38.17 -6.94 18.22
CA LEU A 103 -38.51 -8.37 18.20
C LEU A 103 -40.01 -8.61 18.49
N PRO A 104 -40.63 -9.64 17.89
CA PRO A 104 -41.99 -10.01 18.21
C PRO A 104 -42.16 -10.29 19.71
N LEU A 105 -43.33 -9.95 20.26
CA LEU A 105 -43.71 -10.11 21.69
C LEU A 105 -42.89 -9.28 22.67
N ILE A 106 -41.57 -9.17 22.49
CA ILE A 106 -40.63 -8.45 23.37
C ILE A 106 -40.71 -6.93 23.11
N GLY A 107 -40.91 -6.53 21.84
CA GLY A 107 -40.81 -5.14 21.43
C GLY A 107 -39.39 -4.68 21.21
N VAL A 108 -39.08 -3.45 21.68
CA VAL A 108 -37.76 -2.82 21.49
C VAL A 108 -36.79 -3.28 22.56
N LEU A 109 -35.70 -3.94 22.13
CA LEU A 109 -34.62 -4.43 22.98
C LEU A 109 -33.32 -3.70 22.64
N ARG A 110 -32.60 -3.21 23.64
CA ARG A 110 -31.28 -2.60 23.48
C ARG A 110 -30.21 -3.68 23.45
N VAL A 111 -29.50 -3.82 22.30
CA VAL A 111 -28.54 -4.88 22.09
C VAL A 111 -27.10 -4.36 21.89
N LYS A 112 -26.92 -3.04 21.78
CA LYS A 112 -25.58 -2.42 21.61
C LYS A 112 -24.67 -2.79 22.78
N GLY A 113 -23.51 -3.38 22.44
CA GLY A 113 -22.48 -3.78 23.40
C GLY A 113 -22.65 -5.17 23.98
N LEU A 114 -23.76 -5.86 23.74
CA LEU A 114 -23.96 -7.26 24.11
C LEU A 114 -23.19 -8.18 23.17
N THR A 115 -22.75 -9.32 23.68
CA THR A 115 -22.32 -10.44 22.84
C THR A 115 -23.53 -11.22 22.34
N GLY A 116 -23.34 -12.10 21.33
CA GLY A 116 -24.42 -12.98 20.87
C GLY A 116 -25.04 -13.78 22.03
N SER A 117 -24.20 -14.38 22.88
CA SER A 117 -24.64 -15.18 24.01
C SER A 117 -25.34 -14.38 25.12
N GLU A 118 -24.90 -13.13 25.34
CA GLU A 118 -25.59 -12.22 26.29
C GLU A 118 -26.98 -11.84 25.74
N MET A 119 -27.11 -11.59 24.43
CA MET A 119 -28.38 -11.30 23.78
C MET A 119 -29.31 -12.52 23.78
N GLU A 120 -28.82 -13.74 23.52
CA GLU A 120 -29.59 -14.98 23.64
C GLU A 120 -30.19 -15.11 25.03
N LYS A 121 -29.37 -14.90 26.06
CA LYS A 121 -29.82 -14.97 27.44
C LYS A 121 -30.91 -13.93 27.74
N GLU A 122 -30.73 -12.69 27.33
CA GLU A 122 -31.69 -11.60 27.58
C GLU A 122 -33.02 -11.85 26.90
N ILE A 123 -33.01 -12.30 25.62
CA ILE A 123 -34.23 -12.68 24.87
C ILE A 123 -34.94 -13.85 25.55
N ARG A 124 -34.19 -14.88 25.93
CA ARG A 124 -34.74 -16.06 26.62
C ARG A 124 -35.43 -15.66 27.91
N ASP A 125 -34.75 -14.86 28.76
CA ASP A 125 -35.29 -14.44 30.06
C ASP A 125 -36.59 -13.61 29.87
N LEU A 126 -36.65 -12.71 28.90
CA LEU A 126 -37.84 -11.94 28.56
C LEU A 126 -38.99 -12.77 28.01
N LEU A 127 -38.71 -13.79 27.19
CA LEU A 127 -39.73 -14.71 26.67
C LEU A 127 -40.27 -15.64 27.76
N ALA A 128 -39.38 -16.11 28.65
CA ALA A 128 -39.76 -17.00 29.75
C ALA A 128 -40.63 -16.31 30.80
N GLU A 129 -40.48 -14.99 30.98
CA GLU A 129 -41.25 -14.24 31.97
C GLU A 129 -42.78 -14.25 31.67
N LYS A 130 -43.18 -14.21 30.40
CA LYS A 130 -44.61 -13.95 30.00
C LYS A 130 -45.17 -14.82 28.90
N TYR A 131 -44.34 -15.43 28.05
CA TYR A 131 -44.82 -15.98 26.77
C TYR A 131 -44.54 -17.48 26.58
N LEU A 132 -43.40 -18.01 27.01
CA LEU A 132 -42.99 -19.40 26.75
C LEU A 132 -42.43 -20.06 28.00
N GLN A 133 -42.63 -21.39 28.12
CA GLN A 133 -41.95 -22.17 29.15
C GLN A 133 -40.65 -22.69 28.59
N ASP A 134 -39.52 -22.34 29.23
CA ASP A 134 -38.16 -22.78 28.88
C ASP A 134 -37.78 -22.55 27.39
N PRO A 135 -37.82 -21.30 26.89
CA PRO A 135 -37.53 -21.04 25.49
C PRO A 135 -36.03 -21.24 25.14
N HIS A 136 -35.79 -21.86 23.97
CA HIS A 136 -34.45 -22.02 23.41
C HIS A 136 -34.23 -20.99 22.30
N VAL A 137 -33.36 -20.03 22.56
CA VAL A 137 -33.07 -18.92 21.65
C VAL A 137 -31.65 -19.04 21.12
N SER A 138 -31.51 -18.88 19.82
CA SER A 138 -30.20 -18.77 19.15
C SER A 138 -30.09 -17.43 18.44
N VAL A 139 -28.95 -16.78 18.58
CA VAL A 139 -28.63 -15.47 17.96
C VAL A 139 -27.43 -15.65 17.04
N PHE A 140 -27.64 -15.42 15.75
CA PHE A 140 -26.60 -15.45 14.76
C PHE A 140 -26.42 -14.10 14.10
N ILE A 141 -25.16 -13.59 14.07
CA ILE A 141 -24.85 -12.32 13.41
C ILE A 141 -24.50 -12.62 11.96
N LYS A 142 -25.42 -12.26 11.04
CA LYS A 142 -25.26 -12.46 9.59
C LYS A 142 -24.28 -11.49 8.96
N GLU A 143 -24.35 -10.22 9.37
CA GLU A 143 -23.49 -9.15 8.84
C GLU A 143 -22.93 -8.34 10.02
N TYR A 144 -21.62 -8.15 9.98
CA TYR A 144 -20.87 -7.41 10.98
C TYR A 144 -20.53 -6.05 10.40
N HIS A 145 -21.13 -4.98 10.90
CA HIS A 145 -20.88 -3.61 10.43
C HIS A 145 -20.34 -2.67 11.51
N ASN A 146 -20.28 -3.15 12.74
CA ASN A 146 -19.85 -2.33 13.87
C ASN A 146 -18.35 -2.08 13.96
N GLN A 147 -17.53 -2.73 13.13
CA GLN A 147 -16.08 -2.52 13.12
C GLN A 147 -15.63 -2.12 11.72
N ARG A 148 -15.76 -0.82 11.42
CA ARG A 148 -15.26 -0.23 10.18
C ARG A 148 -13.95 0.46 10.43
N ILE A 149 -12.97 0.19 9.58
CA ILE A 149 -11.65 0.79 9.61
C ILE A 149 -11.34 1.33 8.22
N SER A 150 -10.83 2.54 8.17
CA SER A 150 -10.46 3.18 6.91
C SER A 150 -8.97 3.00 6.64
N MET A 151 -8.62 2.56 5.43
CA MET A 151 -7.25 2.45 4.96
C MET A 151 -7.02 3.43 3.82
N LEU A 152 -6.09 4.38 3.98
CA LEU A 152 -5.80 5.46 3.06
C LEU A 152 -4.34 5.47 2.62
N GLY A 153 -4.06 6.13 1.49
CA GLY A 153 -2.71 6.42 1.03
C GLY A 153 -2.12 5.34 0.12
N ALA A 154 -0.83 5.07 0.26
CA ALA A 154 -0.05 4.24 -0.63
C ALA A 154 -0.16 2.73 -0.28
N VAL A 155 -1.38 2.20 -0.34
CA VAL A 155 -1.70 0.78 -0.23
C VAL A 155 -2.31 0.29 -1.55
N THR A 156 -2.27 -1.02 -1.78
CA THR A 156 -2.75 -1.60 -3.05
C THR A 156 -4.24 -1.38 -3.24
N LYS A 157 -5.04 -1.52 -2.18
CA LYS A 157 -6.50 -1.33 -2.20
C LYS A 157 -6.90 -0.41 -1.06
N PRO A 158 -6.86 0.93 -1.26
CA PRO A 158 -7.41 1.86 -0.28
C PRO A 158 -8.93 1.74 -0.21
N GLY A 159 -9.52 1.96 0.96
CA GLY A 159 -10.96 1.88 1.16
C GLY A 159 -11.37 1.70 2.61
N VAL A 160 -12.66 1.45 2.81
CA VAL A 160 -13.23 1.11 4.12
C VAL A 160 -13.37 -0.41 4.20
N TYR A 161 -12.93 -0.97 5.32
CA TYR A 161 -12.95 -2.40 5.59
C TYR A 161 -13.86 -2.70 6.76
N ASP A 162 -14.84 -3.56 6.53
CA ASP A 162 -15.62 -4.16 7.60
C ASP A 162 -14.83 -5.36 8.16
N VAL A 163 -14.49 -5.31 9.42
CA VAL A 163 -13.66 -6.33 10.06
C VAL A 163 -14.40 -7.02 11.19
N THR A 164 -14.14 -8.31 11.36
CA THR A 164 -14.72 -9.12 12.43
C THR A 164 -13.65 -9.55 13.41
N GLY A 165 -13.94 -9.42 14.69
CA GLY A 165 -13.01 -9.76 15.77
C GLY A 165 -11.82 -8.80 15.89
N GLU A 166 -10.93 -9.12 16.80
CA GLU A 166 -9.72 -8.30 16.99
C GLU A 166 -8.82 -8.38 15.76
N LYS A 167 -8.53 -7.25 15.15
CA LYS A 167 -7.63 -7.10 14.01
C LYS A 167 -6.50 -6.15 14.35
N THR A 168 -5.38 -6.40 13.74
CA THR A 168 -4.19 -5.58 13.88
C THR A 168 -3.89 -4.82 12.59
N VAL A 169 -2.93 -3.89 12.66
CA VAL A 169 -2.44 -3.16 11.49
C VAL A 169 -1.96 -4.11 10.39
N LEU A 170 -1.23 -5.18 10.75
CA LEU A 170 -0.73 -6.17 9.79
C LEU A 170 -1.86 -6.96 9.12
N ASP A 171 -2.91 -7.31 9.88
CA ASP A 171 -4.08 -8.00 9.32
C ASP A 171 -4.76 -7.11 8.26
N LEU A 172 -4.95 -5.82 8.58
CA LEU A 172 -5.60 -4.89 7.67
C LEU A 172 -4.72 -4.59 6.44
N LEU A 173 -3.41 -4.45 6.61
CA LEU A 173 -2.48 -4.31 5.49
C LEU A 173 -2.55 -5.52 4.55
N SER A 174 -2.66 -6.73 5.11
CA SER A 174 -2.81 -7.95 4.32
C SER A 174 -4.13 -7.95 3.53
N LEU A 175 -5.23 -7.53 4.15
CA LEU A 175 -6.54 -7.39 3.48
C LEU A 175 -6.49 -6.32 2.36
N ALA A 176 -5.76 -5.24 2.59
CA ALA A 176 -5.54 -4.18 1.60
C ALA A 176 -4.57 -4.58 0.47
N GLY A 177 -4.03 -5.81 0.50
CA GLY A 177 -3.10 -6.30 -0.52
C GLY A 177 -1.68 -5.79 -0.38
N GLY A 178 -1.33 -5.29 0.81
CA GLY A 178 0.00 -4.76 1.13
C GLY A 178 0.20 -3.29 0.74
N ILE A 179 1.41 -2.80 0.99
CA ILE A 179 1.84 -1.45 0.63
C ILE A 179 2.29 -1.40 -0.84
N ARG A 180 2.14 -0.24 -1.47
CA ARG A 180 2.64 0.03 -2.81
C ARG A 180 4.14 0.39 -2.78
N ASP A 181 4.79 0.30 -3.96
CA ASP A 181 6.22 0.63 -4.12
C ASP A 181 6.54 2.09 -3.83
N ASP A 182 5.55 2.97 -3.99
CA ASP A 182 5.66 4.39 -3.70
C ASP A 182 5.26 4.76 -2.26
N ALA A 183 5.10 3.80 -1.37
CA ALA A 183 4.76 4.06 0.02
C ALA A 183 5.89 4.78 0.77
N GLY A 184 5.51 5.75 1.61
CA GLY A 184 6.43 6.43 2.52
C GLY A 184 6.87 5.51 3.68
N LYS A 185 7.70 6.04 4.55
CA LYS A 185 8.30 5.27 5.66
C LYS A 185 7.35 5.09 6.85
N MET A 186 6.42 6.01 7.01
CA MET A 186 5.59 6.13 8.21
C MET A 186 4.16 5.70 7.93
N LEU A 187 3.61 4.98 8.88
CA LEU A 187 2.18 4.70 8.99
C LEU A 187 1.63 5.54 10.14
N PHE A 188 0.47 6.14 9.90
CA PHE A 188 -0.28 6.91 10.89
C PHE A 188 -1.59 6.18 11.16
N LEU A 189 -1.81 5.80 12.42
CA LEU A 189 -3.09 5.31 12.91
C LEU A 189 -3.75 6.45 13.68
N ILE A 190 -4.84 6.95 13.15
CA ILE A 190 -5.64 8.02 13.75
C ILE A 190 -6.89 7.39 14.36
N ARG A 191 -7.01 7.47 15.67
CA ARG A 191 -8.16 6.97 16.43
C ARG A 191 -9.04 8.13 16.82
N PRO A 192 -10.30 8.17 16.35
CA PRO A 192 -11.24 9.21 16.76
C PRO A 192 -11.52 9.12 18.26
N PRO A 193 -11.92 10.23 18.90
CA PRO A 193 -12.34 10.22 20.29
C PRO A 193 -13.57 9.32 20.43
N LYS A 194 -13.63 8.56 21.53
CA LYS A 194 -14.85 7.79 21.87
C LYS A 194 -15.93 8.79 22.27
N THR A 195 -16.99 8.86 21.49
CA THR A 195 -18.17 9.64 21.85
C THR A 195 -18.96 8.83 22.89
N ASP A 196 -18.75 9.09 24.17
CA ASP A 196 -19.59 8.53 25.23
C ASP A 196 -20.97 9.15 25.13
N GLU A 197 -21.85 8.56 24.33
CA GLU A 197 -23.29 8.93 24.27
C GLU A 197 -23.96 8.80 25.65
N ASP A 198 -23.39 7.97 26.54
CA ASP A 198 -23.88 7.81 27.90
C ASP A 198 -23.37 8.92 28.84
N ALA A 199 -22.30 9.62 28.53
CA ALA A 199 -21.82 10.80 29.27
C ALA A 199 -22.73 12.00 29.04
N ALA A 200 -23.26 12.17 27.84
CA ALA A 200 -24.21 13.23 27.48
C ALA A 200 -25.53 13.11 28.29
N LYS A 201 -25.94 11.89 28.66
CA LYS A 201 -27.12 11.64 29.51
C LYS A 201 -26.90 11.96 30.99
N LYS A 202 -25.64 12.06 31.46
CA LYS A 202 -25.31 12.33 32.82
C LYS A 202 -25.00 13.81 33.11
N GLY A 203 -25.23 14.71 32.14
CA GLY A 203 -25.04 16.15 32.33
C GLY A 203 -23.58 16.59 32.63
N LYS A 204 -22.62 15.73 32.37
CA LYS A 204 -21.20 16.11 32.33
C LYS A 204 -20.92 16.67 30.95
N GLU A 205 -20.38 17.89 30.89
CA GLU A 205 -19.79 18.42 29.66
C GLU A 205 -18.77 17.38 29.19
N PRO A 206 -18.88 16.93 27.88
CA PRO A 206 -17.90 16.00 27.34
C PRO A 206 -16.55 16.71 27.34
N GLU A 207 -15.63 16.26 28.19
CA GLU A 207 -14.22 16.59 27.98
C GLU A 207 -13.90 16.15 26.56
N ALA A 208 -13.58 17.11 25.69
CA ALA A 208 -13.26 16.85 24.30
C ALA A 208 -11.98 15.99 24.26
N GLU A 209 -12.12 14.66 24.34
CA GLU A 209 -11.01 13.77 24.04
C GLU A 209 -10.53 14.08 22.63
N THR A 210 -9.29 14.50 22.49
CA THR A 210 -8.67 14.74 21.19
C THR A 210 -8.38 13.42 20.51
N ALA A 211 -8.48 13.39 19.19
CA ALA A 211 -8.10 12.21 18.41
C ALA A 211 -6.67 11.78 18.75
N LYS A 212 -6.47 10.48 19.01
CA LYS A 212 -5.16 9.90 19.32
C LYS A 212 -4.49 9.47 18.03
N THR A 213 -3.27 9.93 17.80
CA THR A 213 -2.48 9.51 16.64
C THR A 213 -1.31 8.65 17.09
N PHE A 214 -1.25 7.44 16.55
CA PHE A 214 -0.13 6.51 16.73
C PHE A 214 0.67 6.48 15.45
N THR A 215 1.99 6.41 15.56
CA THR A 215 2.89 6.34 14.42
C THR A 215 3.69 5.06 14.48
N ALA A 216 3.89 4.43 13.33
CA ALA A 216 4.74 3.26 13.19
C ALA A 216 5.66 3.43 11.98
N GLU A 217 6.93 3.10 12.15
CA GLU A 217 7.85 3.00 11.03
C GLU A 217 7.63 1.66 10.33
N LEU A 218 7.32 1.70 9.03
CA LEU A 218 7.00 0.50 8.25
C LEU A 218 8.18 -0.47 8.15
N GLU A 219 9.41 0.03 8.10
CA GLU A 219 10.61 -0.81 8.09
C GLU A 219 10.76 -1.59 9.41
N GLU A 220 10.53 -0.92 10.56
CA GLU A 220 10.57 -1.57 11.88
C GLU A 220 9.49 -2.63 12.01
N LEU A 221 8.26 -2.31 11.56
CA LEU A 221 7.12 -3.22 11.66
C LEU A 221 7.24 -4.41 10.71
N LEU A 222 7.52 -4.17 9.39
CA LEU A 222 7.41 -5.18 8.34
C LEU A 222 8.72 -5.95 8.14
N ILE A 223 9.87 -5.30 8.28
CA ILE A 223 11.18 -5.89 7.98
C ILE A 223 11.85 -6.38 9.25
N LYS A 224 11.92 -5.54 10.28
CA LYS A 224 12.56 -5.91 11.54
C LYS A 224 11.64 -6.70 12.48
N GLY A 225 10.33 -6.77 12.17
CA GLY A 225 9.36 -7.56 12.91
C GLY A 225 9.08 -7.03 14.31
N ASN A 226 9.15 -5.71 14.51
CA ASN A 226 8.83 -5.09 15.79
C ASN A 226 7.32 -5.08 16.01
N LEU A 227 6.82 -6.15 16.64
CA LEU A 227 5.38 -6.33 16.89
C LEU A 227 4.79 -5.34 17.91
N SER A 228 5.61 -4.58 18.64
CA SER A 228 5.09 -3.51 19.52
C SER A 228 4.43 -2.38 18.72
N LEU A 229 4.76 -2.25 17.44
CA LEU A 229 4.15 -1.31 16.50
C LEU A 229 2.92 -1.88 15.77
N ASN A 230 2.58 -3.14 16.00
CA ASN A 230 1.40 -3.79 15.43
C ASN A 230 0.17 -3.52 16.28
N PHE A 231 -0.35 -2.30 16.20
CA PHE A 231 -1.47 -1.86 17.00
C PHE A 231 -2.74 -2.66 16.75
N THR A 232 -3.48 -2.97 17.80
CA THR A 232 -4.85 -3.49 17.70
C THR A 232 -5.77 -2.36 17.24
N LEU A 233 -6.63 -2.67 16.26
CA LEU A 233 -7.53 -1.73 15.62
C LEU A 233 -8.88 -1.68 16.33
N GLU A 234 -9.46 -0.49 16.42
CA GLU A 234 -10.78 -0.23 16.97
C GLU A 234 -11.71 0.34 15.89
N HIS A 235 -13.02 0.32 16.16
CA HIS A 235 -14.01 0.93 15.29
C HIS A 235 -13.70 2.41 15.02
N GLY A 236 -13.79 2.81 13.75
CA GLY A 236 -13.55 4.18 13.32
C GLY A 236 -12.07 4.55 13.13
N ASP A 237 -11.15 3.63 13.42
CA ASP A 237 -9.73 3.88 13.18
C ASP A 237 -9.48 4.20 11.69
N VAL A 238 -8.60 5.16 11.46
CA VAL A 238 -8.13 5.53 10.13
C VAL A 238 -6.63 5.27 10.05
N ILE A 239 -6.23 4.36 9.16
CA ILE A 239 -4.83 4.12 8.85
C ILE A 239 -4.48 4.89 7.58
N ASN A 240 -3.44 5.69 7.67
CA ASN A 240 -2.91 6.44 6.52
C ASN A 240 -1.43 6.15 6.32
N ILE A 241 -1.07 5.72 5.12
CA ILE A 241 0.30 5.53 4.68
C ILE A 241 0.54 6.52 3.54
N PRO A 242 1.10 7.70 3.82
CA PRO A 242 1.35 8.68 2.78
C PRO A 242 2.34 8.13 1.75
N PRO A 243 2.28 8.57 0.49
CA PRO A 243 3.29 8.22 -0.50
C PRO A 243 4.65 8.77 -0.07
N ALA A 244 5.71 8.10 -0.52
CA ALA A 244 7.08 8.55 -0.30
C ALA A 244 7.35 9.85 -1.04
N GLY A 245 8.15 10.69 -0.45
CA GLY A 245 8.63 11.90 -1.10
C GLY A 245 9.43 11.62 -2.36
N LYS A 246 9.61 12.63 -3.20
CA LYS A 246 10.40 12.56 -4.43
C LYS A 246 11.56 13.53 -4.38
N VAL A 247 12.64 13.18 -5.06
CA VAL A 247 13.71 14.08 -5.47
C VAL A 247 13.70 14.22 -6.98
N PHE A 248 14.13 15.34 -7.48
CA PHE A 248 14.19 15.60 -8.90
C PHE A 248 15.64 15.72 -9.33
N VAL A 249 16.05 14.94 -10.32
CA VAL A 249 17.40 14.97 -10.87
C VAL A 249 17.33 15.48 -12.30
N GLY A 250 18.04 16.57 -12.55
CA GLY A 250 18.05 17.24 -13.84
C GLY A 250 19.43 17.66 -14.29
N GLY A 251 19.50 18.27 -15.47
CA GLY A 251 20.76 18.62 -16.12
C GLY A 251 21.38 17.43 -16.87
N LEU A 252 22.69 17.32 -16.86
CA LEU A 252 23.42 16.31 -17.64
C LEU A 252 23.60 15.00 -16.90
N VAL A 253 22.49 14.32 -16.63
CA VAL A 253 22.41 12.91 -16.24
C VAL A 253 21.84 12.10 -17.41
N GLN A 254 21.93 10.76 -17.34
CA GLN A 254 21.44 9.91 -18.44
C GLN A 254 19.89 9.94 -18.54
N ASN A 255 19.22 9.85 -17.39
CA ASN A 255 17.76 9.81 -17.32
C ASN A 255 17.26 10.87 -16.33
N PRO A 256 17.10 12.13 -16.74
CA PRO A 256 16.56 13.17 -15.87
C PRO A 256 15.09 12.88 -15.54
N GLY A 257 14.68 13.15 -14.28
CA GLY A 257 13.30 12.86 -13.85
C GLY A 257 13.10 12.97 -12.34
N GLY A 258 11.90 12.61 -11.88
CA GLY A 258 11.56 12.50 -10.47
C GLY A 258 11.74 11.08 -9.96
N PHE A 259 12.45 10.92 -8.84
CA PHE A 259 12.75 9.62 -8.24
C PHE A 259 12.19 9.56 -6.81
N THR A 260 11.54 8.47 -6.49
CA THR A 260 10.92 8.27 -5.16
C THR A 260 11.98 7.95 -4.10
N ILE A 261 11.87 8.60 -2.94
CA ILE A 261 12.75 8.31 -1.79
C ILE A 261 12.02 7.35 -0.84
N ASN A 262 12.16 6.06 -1.06
CA ASN A 262 11.58 5.04 -0.15
C ASN A 262 12.45 4.84 1.09
N LYS A 263 13.76 5.15 0.98
CA LYS A 263 14.75 5.09 2.07
C LYS A 263 15.56 6.37 2.09
N THR A 264 16.46 6.50 3.08
CA THR A 264 17.46 7.56 3.02
C THR A 264 18.26 7.44 1.73
N MET A 265 18.26 8.47 0.91
CA MET A 265 18.96 8.52 -0.36
C MET A 265 20.05 9.59 -0.30
N THR A 266 21.21 9.27 -0.81
CA THR A 266 22.33 10.23 -0.91
C THR A 266 22.39 10.84 -2.32
N LEU A 267 23.20 11.88 -2.48
CA LEU A 267 23.40 12.54 -3.76
C LEU A 267 23.93 11.57 -4.83
N THR A 268 24.92 10.77 -4.50
CA THR A 268 25.50 9.82 -5.47
C THR A 268 24.52 8.71 -5.83
N GLN A 269 23.70 8.26 -4.87
CA GLN A 269 22.64 7.29 -5.13
C GLN A 269 21.57 7.86 -6.07
N ALA A 270 21.16 9.11 -5.90
CA ALA A 270 20.20 9.75 -6.80
C ALA A 270 20.74 9.88 -8.22
N ILE A 271 22.02 10.28 -8.36
CA ILE A 271 22.69 10.34 -9.67
C ILE A 271 22.78 8.92 -10.30
N ALA A 272 23.11 7.90 -9.51
CA ALA A 272 23.17 6.51 -9.98
C ALA A 272 21.82 6.00 -10.47
N VAL A 273 20.71 6.26 -9.74
CA VAL A 273 19.36 5.90 -10.16
C VAL A 273 18.94 6.67 -11.43
N ALA A 274 19.44 7.90 -11.61
CA ALA A 274 19.27 8.66 -12.85
C ALA A 274 20.16 8.16 -14.01
N GLY A 275 20.81 7.00 -13.85
CA GLY A 275 21.66 6.39 -14.87
C GLY A 275 23.10 6.90 -14.90
N GLY A 276 23.51 7.70 -13.91
CA GLY A 276 24.84 8.30 -13.81
C GLY A 276 24.97 9.63 -14.56
N LEU A 277 26.17 10.18 -14.47
CA LEU A 277 26.53 11.43 -15.14
C LEU A 277 26.69 11.21 -16.65
N SER A 278 26.21 12.15 -17.46
CA SER A 278 26.46 12.16 -18.89
C SER A 278 27.93 12.49 -19.18
N VAL A 279 28.47 12.07 -20.32
CA VAL A 279 29.87 12.31 -20.73
C VAL A 279 30.26 13.79 -20.72
N LYS A 280 29.30 14.68 -20.96
CA LYS A 280 29.49 16.13 -20.99
C LYS A 280 29.17 16.83 -19.66
N ALA A 281 28.88 16.07 -18.62
CA ALA A 281 28.49 16.60 -17.33
C ALA A 281 29.71 17.15 -16.56
N ASP A 282 29.49 18.17 -15.77
CA ASP A 282 30.43 18.65 -14.77
C ASP A 282 29.94 18.24 -13.38
N GLY A 283 30.39 17.06 -12.93
CA GLY A 283 30.04 16.58 -11.59
C GLY A 283 30.73 17.34 -10.47
N SER A 284 31.72 18.20 -10.76
CA SER A 284 32.42 18.99 -9.73
C SER A 284 31.56 20.13 -9.18
N GLU A 285 30.55 20.57 -9.93
CA GLU A 285 29.62 21.65 -9.57
C GLU A 285 28.15 21.18 -9.48
N THR A 286 27.91 19.98 -9.02
CA THR A 286 26.56 19.46 -8.79
C THR A 286 25.87 20.27 -7.71
N ARG A 287 24.65 20.76 -7.99
CA ARG A 287 23.89 21.63 -7.09
C ARG A 287 22.64 20.92 -6.59
N ILE A 288 22.36 21.09 -5.30
CA ILE A 288 21.11 20.70 -4.68
C ILE A 288 20.36 21.98 -4.33
N PHE A 289 19.18 22.13 -4.89
CA PHE A 289 18.23 23.19 -4.53
C PHE A 289 17.26 22.62 -3.52
N ARG A 290 17.32 23.10 -2.30
CA ARG A 290 16.46 22.69 -1.18
C ARG A 290 15.52 23.81 -0.83
N TYR A 291 14.23 23.50 -0.73
CA TYR A 291 13.24 24.45 -0.28
C TYR A 291 13.08 24.34 1.24
N SER A 292 13.40 25.41 1.94
CA SER A 292 13.09 25.52 3.36
C SER A 292 11.59 25.83 3.48
N GLY A 293 10.79 24.95 4.07
CA GLY A 293 9.31 25.02 4.14
C GLY A 293 8.68 26.29 4.74
N ARG A 294 9.44 27.37 4.90
CA ARG A 294 9.02 28.68 5.35
C ARG A 294 9.37 29.73 4.29
N GLY A 295 8.49 29.89 3.29
CA GLY A 295 8.63 30.93 2.26
C GLY A 295 9.52 30.51 1.09
N ASP A 296 9.69 31.46 0.12
CA ASP A 296 10.43 31.27 -1.15
C ASP A 296 11.96 31.15 -1.00
N GLN A 297 12.48 30.88 0.18
CA GLN A 297 13.93 30.78 0.39
C GLN A 297 14.42 29.42 -0.09
N LYS A 298 15.21 29.45 -1.16
CA LYS A 298 15.94 28.32 -1.71
C LYS A 298 17.34 28.32 -1.11
N GLU A 299 17.72 27.21 -0.49
CA GLU A 299 19.09 26.93 -0.15
C GLU A 299 19.79 26.26 -1.34
N VAL A 300 20.93 26.74 -1.77
CA VAL A 300 21.71 26.15 -2.85
C VAL A 300 22.98 25.56 -2.27
N LEU A 301 23.06 24.23 -2.29
CA LEU A 301 24.21 23.49 -1.81
C LEU A 301 24.99 22.96 -3.01
N THR A 302 26.29 23.25 -3.08
CA THR A 302 27.15 22.79 -4.19
C THR A 302 28.07 21.68 -3.70
N PHE A 303 28.12 20.60 -4.46
CA PHE A 303 28.92 19.41 -4.14
C PHE A 303 29.74 18.97 -5.35
N ASN A 304 30.89 18.38 -5.07
CA ASN A 304 31.69 17.70 -6.08
C ASN A 304 31.39 16.20 -6.07
N ALA A 305 30.53 15.76 -7.00
CA ALA A 305 30.12 14.36 -7.11
C ALA A 305 31.31 13.42 -7.37
N TYR A 306 32.33 13.86 -8.11
CA TYR A 306 33.54 13.06 -8.34
C TYR A 306 34.41 12.91 -7.08
N ALA A 307 34.47 13.94 -6.21
CA ALA A 307 35.16 13.86 -4.95
C ALA A 307 34.44 12.94 -3.95
N ILE A 308 33.12 12.96 -3.98
CA ILE A 308 32.26 12.08 -3.16
C ILE A 308 32.47 10.62 -3.62
N GLU A 309 32.40 10.34 -4.92
CA GLU A 309 32.63 9.00 -5.48
C GLU A 309 33.97 8.42 -5.10
N LYS A 310 35.02 9.27 -5.02
CA LYS A 310 36.37 8.90 -4.57
C LYS A 310 36.50 8.80 -3.05
N GLY A 311 35.46 9.05 -2.28
CA GLY A 311 35.48 9.03 -0.82
C GLY A 311 36.27 10.19 -0.19
N GLN A 312 36.52 11.28 -0.93
CA GLN A 312 37.29 12.45 -0.45
C GLN A 312 36.40 13.41 0.34
N THR A 313 35.10 13.41 0.09
CA THR A 313 34.07 14.24 0.77
C THR A 313 32.87 13.38 1.15
N GLY A 314 32.15 13.80 2.21
CA GLY A 314 30.93 13.12 2.65
C GLY A 314 29.81 13.21 1.61
N ASP A 315 29.04 12.15 1.46
CA ASP A 315 27.89 12.09 0.57
C ASP A 315 26.64 12.60 1.29
N PRO A 316 26.07 13.75 0.87
CA PRO A 316 24.95 14.36 1.59
C PRO A 316 23.66 13.56 1.40
N TYR A 317 22.87 13.45 2.48
CA TYR A 317 21.52 12.92 2.41
C TYR A 317 20.56 13.92 1.78
N LEU A 318 19.73 13.42 0.88
CA LEU A 318 18.69 14.18 0.22
C LEU A 318 17.42 14.25 1.07
N GLN A 319 16.70 15.34 0.92
CA GLN A 319 15.37 15.55 1.49
C GLN A 319 14.30 15.50 0.40
N GLU A 320 13.06 15.35 0.82
CA GLU A 320 11.92 15.41 -0.10
C GLU A 320 11.88 16.78 -0.80
N ASN A 321 11.57 16.74 -2.08
CA ASN A 321 11.53 17.90 -2.98
C ASN A 321 12.89 18.57 -3.26
N ASP A 322 14.01 17.94 -2.87
CA ASP A 322 15.33 18.40 -3.36
C ASP A 322 15.38 18.28 -4.88
N VAL A 323 15.91 19.33 -5.52
CA VAL A 323 16.18 19.35 -6.95
C VAL A 323 17.68 19.33 -7.17
N ILE A 324 18.19 18.23 -7.72
CA ILE A 324 19.59 18.04 -8.07
C ILE A 324 19.78 18.48 -9.50
N PHE A 325 20.76 19.34 -9.73
CA PHE A 325 21.11 19.83 -11.07
C PHE A 325 22.57 19.60 -11.35
N VAL A 326 22.87 18.89 -12.44
CA VAL A 326 24.23 18.64 -12.92
C VAL A 326 24.50 19.53 -14.14
N PRO A 327 25.42 20.50 -14.03
CA PRO A 327 25.72 21.42 -15.13
C PRO A 327 26.57 20.75 -16.22
N ARG A 328 26.73 21.47 -17.32
CA ARG A 328 27.62 21.08 -18.42
C ARG A 328 29.06 21.52 -18.15
N SER A 329 30.00 20.66 -18.50
CA SER A 329 31.41 20.99 -18.48
C SER A 329 31.75 22.10 -19.51
N GLY A 330 32.40 23.17 -19.05
CA GLY A 330 32.95 24.21 -19.92
C GLY A 330 32.05 25.42 -20.21
N THR A 331 30.90 25.57 -19.58
CA THR A 331 30.02 26.77 -19.76
C THR A 331 29.97 27.61 -18.50
N LYS A 332 30.43 28.87 -18.60
CA LYS A 332 30.26 29.90 -17.56
C LYS A 332 28.82 30.46 -17.48
N THR A 333 27.86 29.96 -18.29
CA THR A 333 26.49 30.46 -18.45
C THR A 333 25.45 29.59 -17.78
N VAL A 334 25.75 29.08 -16.58
CA VAL A 334 24.88 28.17 -15.83
C VAL A 334 23.50 28.78 -15.48
N LEU A 335 23.40 30.11 -15.37
CA LEU A 335 22.17 30.81 -15.00
C LEU A 335 21.09 30.73 -16.09
N LEU A 336 21.46 30.71 -17.38
CA LEU A 336 20.50 30.68 -18.49
C LEU A 336 19.98 29.24 -18.74
N GLU A 337 20.87 28.25 -18.65
CA GLU A 337 20.45 26.82 -18.78
C GLU A 337 19.54 26.37 -17.63
N MET A 338 19.75 26.94 -16.43
CA MET A 338 18.91 26.69 -15.27
C MET A 338 17.51 27.28 -15.43
N TRP A 339 17.41 28.48 -16.02
CA TRP A 339 16.13 29.16 -16.27
C TRP A 339 15.28 28.42 -17.31
N ASP A 340 15.91 27.80 -18.30
CA ASP A 340 15.24 27.01 -19.32
C ASP A 340 14.78 25.64 -18.76
N PHE A 341 15.51 25.05 -17.79
CA PHE A 341 15.09 23.84 -17.08
C PHE A 341 13.82 24.08 -16.24
N PHE A 342 13.72 25.24 -15.57
CA PHE A 342 12.54 25.59 -14.79
C PHE A 342 11.36 26.08 -15.65
N LYS A 343 11.59 26.54 -16.87
CA LYS A 343 10.54 26.85 -17.86
C LYS A 343 10.09 25.62 -18.68
N GLY A 344 10.86 24.54 -18.67
CA GLY A 344 10.52 23.29 -19.30
C GLY A 344 9.40 22.54 -18.56
N PRO A 345 9.07 21.31 -18.91
CA PRO A 345 7.82 20.62 -18.61
C PRO A 345 7.50 20.34 -17.13
N LEU A 346 8.04 21.12 -16.18
CA LEU A 346 7.50 21.14 -14.81
C LEU A 346 6.02 21.57 -14.78
N SER A 347 5.55 22.28 -15.82
CA SER A 347 4.13 22.51 -16.05
C SER A 347 3.35 21.24 -16.43
N ALA A 348 4.01 20.16 -16.84
CA ALA A 348 3.39 18.87 -17.15
C ALA A 348 3.19 17.99 -15.92
N PHE A 349 3.77 18.34 -14.77
CA PHE A 349 3.63 17.57 -13.52
C PHE A 349 2.54 18.11 -12.56
N SER A 350 1.79 19.16 -12.97
CA SER A 350 0.72 19.74 -12.14
C SER A 350 -0.65 19.10 -12.36
N VAL A 351 -0.76 17.97 -13.03
CA VAL A 351 -2.03 17.25 -13.20
C VAL A 351 -1.81 15.80 -12.84
N TRP A 352 -2.12 15.49 -11.59
CA TRP A 352 -2.76 14.27 -11.03
C TRP A 352 -2.84 14.39 -9.52
#